data_e197ebaf248caecb95647b5764dd1dc0
#
_entry.id   e197ebaf248caecb95647b5764dd1dc0
#
_cell.length_a   1.000
_cell.length_b   1.000
_cell.length_c   1.000
_cell.angle_alpha   90.00
_cell.angle_beta   90.00
_cell.angle_gamma   90.00
#
_symmetry.space_group_name_H-M   'P 1'
#
loop_
_entity.id
_entity.type
_entity.pdbx_description
1 polymer ?
#
loop_
_entity_poly.entity_id
_entity_poly.type
_entity_poly.pdbx_seq_one_letter_code
_entity_poly.pdbx_strand_id
1 'polypeptide(L)'
;MSEQISILVVDDDDVLRNRLEKSFLRRGFVVYMAGDFDQAIGMAKMHAPSRAVLDLKMPGKSGLELLKAIRETSPTTDCVILTGYGSITNAVEAVKLGAVGYVTKPADADQVLAAFNDSPEIEDPEFPPPSLASAQWEHIQRVLADSGGNISEAARRLDIPRRTLQRKLKKNAP
;
A
#
# COMPACT_ATOMS: atom_id res chain seq x y z
N MET A 1 -31.34 6.15 11.73
CA MET A 1 -30.84 5.27 10.66
C MET A 1 -29.32 5.39 10.67
N SER A 2 -28.64 4.31 10.96
CA SER A 2 -27.20 4.30 10.82
C SER A 2 -26.89 4.31 9.31
N GLU A 3 -26.20 5.34 8.81
CA GLU A 3 -25.66 5.27 7.45
C GLU A 3 -24.72 4.06 7.37
N GLN A 4 -25.05 3.16 6.49
CA GLN A 4 -24.25 1.95 6.28
C GLN A 4 -22.95 2.38 5.60
N ILE A 5 -21.83 2.18 6.30
CA ILE A 5 -20.52 2.58 5.79
C ILE A 5 -20.17 1.72 4.57
N SER A 6 -19.81 2.37 3.48
CA SER A 6 -19.40 1.71 2.24
C SER A 6 -17.88 1.72 2.09
N ILE A 7 -17.34 0.65 1.50
CA ILE A 7 -15.92 0.49 1.26
C ILE A 7 -15.66 -0.05 -0.14
N LEU A 8 -14.77 0.59 -0.88
CA LEU A 8 -14.26 0.14 -2.17
C LEU A 8 -12.94 -0.59 -1.96
N VAL A 9 -12.84 -1.82 -2.44
CA VAL A 9 -11.60 -2.61 -2.41
C VAL A 9 -11.03 -2.72 -3.82
N VAL A 10 -9.83 -2.18 -4.01
CA VAL A 10 -9.13 -2.18 -5.29
C VAL A 10 -7.83 -2.96 -5.18
N ASP A 11 -7.78 -4.09 -5.82
CA ASP A 11 -6.61 -4.97 -5.91
C ASP A 11 -6.73 -5.84 -7.16
N ASP A 12 -5.65 -6.08 -7.88
CA ASP A 12 -5.62 -6.98 -9.03
C ASP A 12 -5.58 -8.46 -8.62
N ASP A 13 -5.24 -8.75 -7.35
CA ASP A 13 -5.31 -10.09 -6.76
C ASP A 13 -6.74 -10.43 -6.36
N ASP A 14 -7.40 -11.30 -7.14
CA ASP A 14 -8.78 -11.74 -6.90
C ASP A 14 -8.95 -12.46 -5.56
N VAL A 15 -7.95 -13.21 -5.13
CA VAL A 15 -8.02 -13.98 -3.86
C VAL A 15 -8.02 -13.04 -2.66
N LEU A 16 -7.13 -12.07 -2.64
CA LEU A 16 -7.08 -11.06 -1.58
C LEU A 16 -8.34 -10.20 -1.59
N ARG A 17 -8.76 -9.74 -2.77
CA ARG A 17 -9.96 -8.92 -2.94
C ARG A 17 -11.21 -9.62 -2.40
N ASN A 18 -11.43 -10.88 -2.76
CA ASN A 18 -12.55 -11.68 -2.29
C ASN A 18 -12.48 -11.97 -0.78
N ARG A 19 -11.29 -12.17 -0.24
CA ARG A 19 -11.10 -12.38 1.20
C ARG A 19 -11.47 -11.13 2.00
N LEU A 20 -11.03 -9.97 1.56
CA LEU A 20 -11.37 -8.68 2.19
C LEU A 20 -12.86 -8.38 2.06
N GLU A 21 -13.45 -8.62 0.88
CA GLU A 21 -14.90 -8.48 0.69
C GLU A 21 -15.71 -9.26 1.72
N LYS A 22 -15.45 -10.55 1.84
CA LYS A 22 -16.16 -11.41 2.81
C LYS A 22 -15.99 -10.91 4.24
N SER A 23 -14.81 -10.45 4.58
CA SER A 23 -14.50 -9.94 5.92
C SER A 23 -15.22 -8.62 6.21
N PHE A 24 -15.32 -7.71 5.26
CA PHE A 24 -16.04 -6.46 5.41
C PHE A 24 -17.56 -6.65 5.41
N LEU A 25 -18.09 -7.55 4.56
CA LEU A 25 -19.51 -7.89 4.57
C LEU A 25 -19.97 -8.43 5.93
N ARG A 26 -19.18 -9.30 6.57
CA ARG A 26 -19.46 -9.82 7.91
C ARG A 26 -19.51 -8.73 8.99
N ARG A 27 -18.82 -7.62 8.75
CA ARG A 27 -18.78 -6.45 9.65
C ARG A 27 -19.86 -5.40 9.34
N GLY A 28 -20.73 -5.70 8.37
CA GLY A 28 -21.86 -4.85 8.01
C GLY A 28 -21.55 -3.72 7.04
N PHE A 29 -20.40 -3.77 6.37
CA PHE A 29 -20.06 -2.79 5.32
C PHE A 29 -20.81 -3.12 4.02
N VAL A 30 -21.13 -2.09 3.25
CA VAL A 30 -21.43 -2.24 1.81
C VAL A 30 -20.10 -2.27 1.07
N VAL A 31 -19.85 -3.32 0.31
CA VAL A 31 -18.55 -3.53 -0.34
C VAL A 31 -18.68 -3.40 -1.85
N TYR A 32 -17.84 -2.55 -2.43
CA TYR A 32 -17.62 -2.46 -3.86
C TYR A 32 -16.23 -2.98 -4.19
N MET A 33 -16.07 -3.59 -5.33
CA MET A 33 -14.79 -4.18 -5.74
C MET A 33 -14.37 -3.69 -7.13
N ALA A 34 -13.07 -3.52 -7.30
CA ALA A 34 -12.47 -3.20 -8.58
C ALA A 34 -11.12 -3.93 -8.73
N GLY A 35 -10.86 -4.46 -9.90
CA GLY A 35 -9.62 -5.16 -10.21
C GLY A 35 -8.57 -4.30 -10.93
N ASP A 36 -8.94 -3.10 -11.36
CA ASP A 36 -8.06 -2.17 -12.07
C ASP A 36 -8.46 -0.71 -11.83
N PHE A 37 -7.66 0.20 -12.37
CA PHE A 37 -7.84 1.64 -12.24
C PHE A 37 -9.19 2.12 -12.80
N ASP A 38 -9.56 1.70 -13.99
CA ASP A 38 -10.77 2.20 -14.67
C ASP A 38 -12.04 1.73 -13.96
N GLN A 39 -12.07 0.48 -13.50
CA GLN A 39 -13.16 -0.04 -12.68
C GLN A 39 -13.28 0.72 -11.37
N ALA A 40 -12.14 1.01 -10.71
CA ALA A 40 -12.12 1.74 -9.44
C ALA A 40 -12.68 3.15 -9.59
N ILE A 41 -12.30 3.87 -10.63
CA ILE A 41 -12.84 5.22 -10.92
C ILE A 41 -14.33 5.16 -11.25
N GLY A 42 -14.77 4.17 -12.01
CA GLY A 42 -16.18 3.94 -12.29
C GLY A 42 -17.00 3.73 -11.02
N MET A 43 -16.53 2.89 -10.09
CA MET A 43 -17.16 2.64 -8.81
C MET A 43 -17.17 3.89 -7.91
N ALA A 44 -16.08 4.64 -7.89
CA ALA A 44 -16.00 5.87 -7.11
C ALA A 44 -16.99 6.93 -7.60
N LYS A 45 -17.14 7.08 -8.90
CA LYS A 45 -18.13 8.00 -9.52
C LYS A 45 -19.57 7.59 -9.25
N MET A 46 -19.85 6.30 -9.35
CA MET A 46 -21.21 5.77 -9.25
C MET A 46 -21.73 5.74 -7.82
N HIS A 47 -20.88 5.39 -6.86
CA HIS A 47 -21.28 5.05 -5.51
C HIS A 47 -20.75 6.00 -4.45
N ALA A 48 -19.75 6.82 -4.75
CA ALA A 48 -19.06 7.71 -3.80
C ALA A 48 -18.82 7.02 -2.44
N PRO A 49 -18.07 5.91 -2.39
CA PRO A 49 -17.90 5.13 -1.17
C PRO A 49 -17.27 5.98 -0.06
N SER A 50 -17.63 5.70 1.20
CA SER A 50 -17.07 6.40 2.35
C SER A 50 -15.59 6.11 2.54
N ARG A 51 -15.16 4.90 2.18
CA ARG A 51 -13.79 4.40 2.35
C ARG A 51 -13.32 3.69 1.09
N ALA A 52 -12.02 3.72 0.85
CA ALA A 52 -11.38 2.96 -0.23
C ALA A 52 -10.05 2.36 0.23
N VAL A 53 -9.80 1.12 -0.16
CA VAL A 53 -8.55 0.40 0.06
C VAL A 53 -7.92 0.16 -1.28
N LEU A 54 -6.74 0.73 -1.52
CA LEU A 54 -6.09 0.76 -2.82
C LEU A 54 -4.78 -0.01 -2.77
N ASP A 55 -4.62 -0.99 -3.66
CA ASP A 55 -3.32 -1.63 -3.87
C ASP A 55 -2.35 -0.65 -4.53
N LEU A 56 -1.14 -0.56 -4.00
CA LEU A 56 -0.11 0.33 -4.52
C LEU A 56 0.40 -0.13 -5.88
N LYS A 57 0.54 -1.43 -6.06
CA LYS A 57 1.17 -2.03 -7.25
C LYS A 57 0.15 -2.78 -8.07
N MET A 58 -0.39 -2.12 -9.08
CA MET A 58 -1.30 -2.71 -10.06
C MET A 58 -0.72 -2.61 -11.46
N PRO A 59 -1.09 -3.53 -12.39
CA PRO A 59 -0.74 -3.39 -13.80
C PRO A 59 -1.26 -2.07 -14.38
N GLY A 60 -0.42 -1.37 -15.12
CA GLY A 60 -0.75 -0.08 -15.72
C GLY A 60 -0.49 1.08 -14.77
N LYS A 61 -1.54 1.71 -14.25
CA LYS A 61 -1.43 2.86 -13.33
C LYS A 61 -1.28 2.40 -11.89
N SER A 62 -0.42 3.10 -11.13
CA SER A 62 -0.15 2.79 -9.72
C SER A 62 -1.32 3.16 -8.79
N GLY A 63 -1.29 2.60 -7.58
CA GLY A 63 -2.24 2.98 -6.53
C GLY A 63 -2.12 4.45 -6.10
N LEU A 64 -0.97 5.08 -6.25
CA LEU A 64 -0.79 6.52 -5.98
C LEU A 64 -1.50 7.38 -7.04
N GLU A 65 -1.42 7.01 -8.30
CA GLU A 65 -2.19 7.66 -9.37
C GLU A 65 -3.70 7.49 -9.16
N LEU A 66 -4.13 6.30 -8.72
CA LEU A 66 -5.52 6.02 -8.39
C LEU A 66 -5.98 6.85 -7.19
N LEU A 67 -5.19 6.95 -6.14
CA LEU A 67 -5.47 7.79 -4.97
C LEU A 67 -5.73 9.25 -5.38
N LYS A 68 -4.86 9.80 -6.21
CA LYS A 68 -5.01 11.16 -6.73
C LYS A 68 -6.30 11.32 -7.51
N ALA A 69 -6.61 10.38 -8.41
CA ALA A 69 -7.83 10.40 -9.21
C ALA A 69 -9.10 10.24 -8.35
N ILE A 70 -9.09 9.41 -7.32
CA ILE A 70 -10.22 9.27 -6.38
C ILE A 70 -10.41 10.55 -5.58
N ARG A 71 -9.34 11.19 -5.12
CA ARG A 71 -9.43 12.47 -4.40
C ARG A 71 -10.07 13.57 -5.24
N GLU A 72 -9.85 13.57 -6.55
CA GLU A 72 -10.50 14.50 -7.48
C GLU A 72 -11.96 14.11 -7.77
N THR A 73 -12.25 12.82 -7.90
CA THR A 73 -13.56 12.28 -8.29
C THR A 73 -14.55 12.22 -7.13
N SER A 74 -14.07 11.81 -5.96
CA SER A 74 -14.84 11.62 -4.72
C SER A 74 -14.04 12.12 -3.51
N PRO A 75 -14.02 13.44 -3.27
CA PRO A 75 -13.17 14.07 -2.25
C PRO A 75 -13.47 13.62 -0.82
N THR A 76 -14.65 13.09 -0.58
CA THR A 76 -15.11 12.64 0.75
C THR A 76 -14.72 11.18 1.05
N THR A 77 -14.15 10.46 0.08
CA THR A 77 -13.69 9.09 0.27
C THR A 77 -12.36 9.06 1.01
N ASP A 78 -12.32 8.44 2.18
CA ASP A 78 -11.08 8.18 2.90
C ASP A 78 -10.35 7.00 2.26
N CYS A 79 -9.07 7.17 1.96
CA CYS A 79 -8.28 6.17 1.25
C CYS A 79 -7.14 5.64 2.13
N VAL A 80 -7.00 4.31 2.15
CA VAL A 80 -5.86 3.57 2.73
C VAL A 80 -5.14 2.83 1.62
N ILE A 81 -3.81 2.87 1.63
CA ILE A 81 -2.97 2.17 0.66
C ILE A 81 -2.56 0.81 1.22
N LEU A 82 -2.73 -0.24 0.41
CA LEU A 82 -2.12 -1.55 0.65
C LEU A 82 -0.82 -1.65 -0.15
N THR A 83 0.26 -2.06 0.50
CA THR A 83 1.55 -2.23 -0.15
C THR A 83 2.21 -3.55 0.23
N GLY A 84 2.68 -4.31 -0.75
CA GLY A 84 3.42 -5.56 -0.52
C GLY A 84 4.88 -5.32 -0.13
N TYR A 85 5.39 -4.14 -0.40
CA TYR A 85 6.74 -3.72 -0.06
C TYR A 85 6.66 -2.41 0.70
N GLY A 86 6.92 -2.46 2.00
CA GLY A 86 6.89 -1.29 2.87
C GLY A 86 8.00 -0.30 2.53
N SER A 87 7.81 0.47 1.46
CA SER A 87 8.66 1.62 1.20
C SER A 87 8.15 2.82 1.99
N ILE A 88 8.95 3.33 2.91
CA ILE A 88 8.66 4.55 3.67
C ILE A 88 8.39 5.71 2.72
N THR A 89 9.12 5.80 1.61
CA THR A 89 8.94 6.82 0.58
C THR A 89 7.53 6.78 -0.01
N ASN A 90 7.01 5.59 -0.35
CA ASN A 90 5.68 5.44 -0.90
C ASN A 90 4.59 5.76 0.14
N ALA A 91 4.80 5.42 1.40
CA ALA A 91 3.89 5.77 2.49
C ALA A 91 3.81 7.28 2.69
N VAL A 92 4.94 7.98 2.74
CA VAL A 92 5.00 9.44 2.85
C VAL A 92 4.33 10.11 1.64
N GLU A 93 4.59 9.62 0.43
CA GLU A 93 3.96 10.14 -0.78
C GLU A 93 2.44 9.93 -0.75
N ALA A 94 1.96 8.76 -0.33
CA ALA A 94 0.54 8.48 -0.19
C ALA A 94 -0.14 9.46 0.79
N VAL A 95 0.46 9.71 1.94
CA VAL A 95 -0.07 10.67 2.93
C VAL A 95 -0.09 12.09 2.36
N LYS A 96 0.95 12.52 1.65
CA LYS A 96 0.98 13.82 0.96
C LYS A 96 -0.11 13.96 -0.10
N LEU A 97 -0.49 12.88 -0.76
CA LEU A 97 -1.57 12.84 -1.73
C LEU A 97 -2.97 12.72 -1.09
N GLY A 98 -3.07 12.62 0.22
CA GLY A 98 -4.30 12.63 0.98
C GLY A 98 -4.80 11.27 1.46
N ALA A 99 -3.96 10.21 1.46
CA ALA A 99 -4.29 8.95 2.10
C ALA A 99 -4.36 9.12 3.62
N VAL A 100 -5.35 8.50 4.28
CA VAL A 100 -5.48 8.54 5.74
C VAL A 100 -4.60 7.52 6.44
N GLY A 101 -4.05 6.56 5.71
CA GLY A 101 -3.13 5.56 6.24
C GLY A 101 -2.59 4.63 5.16
N TYR A 102 -1.73 3.71 5.58
CA TYR A 102 -1.25 2.63 4.73
C TYR A 102 -1.08 1.35 5.56
N VAL A 103 -1.17 0.20 4.90
CA VAL A 103 -0.99 -1.12 5.52
C VAL A 103 -0.09 -1.97 4.64
N THR A 104 0.85 -2.66 5.25
CA THR A 104 1.71 -3.60 4.54
C THR A 104 1.03 -4.96 4.38
N LYS A 105 1.16 -5.56 3.20
CA LYS A 105 0.70 -6.94 2.96
C LYS A 105 1.68 -7.95 3.63
N PRO A 106 1.22 -9.07 4.16
CA PRO A 106 -0.16 -9.52 4.22
C PRO A 106 -1.00 -8.73 5.24
N ALA A 107 -2.20 -8.31 4.85
CA ALA A 107 -3.09 -7.55 5.71
C ALA A 107 -4.45 -8.25 5.85
N ASP A 108 -5.03 -8.16 7.04
CA ASP A 108 -6.41 -8.56 7.30
C ASP A 108 -7.34 -7.34 7.39
N ALA A 109 -8.63 -7.61 7.46
CA ALA A 109 -9.63 -6.55 7.52
C ALA A 109 -9.51 -5.68 8.78
N ASP A 110 -9.07 -6.23 9.90
CA ASP A 110 -8.93 -5.48 11.15
C ASP A 110 -7.77 -4.49 11.08
N GLN A 111 -6.65 -4.90 10.48
CA GLN A 111 -5.51 -4.01 10.23
C GLN A 111 -5.88 -2.87 9.27
N VAL A 112 -6.64 -3.17 8.22
CA VAL A 112 -7.13 -2.18 7.27
C VAL A 112 -8.06 -1.18 7.96
N LEU A 113 -9.01 -1.65 8.77
CA LEU A 113 -9.95 -0.79 9.49
C LEU A 113 -9.25 0.05 10.55
N ALA A 114 -8.24 -0.47 11.23
CA ALA A 114 -7.41 0.29 12.16
C ALA A 114 -6.71 1.46 11.46
N ALA A 115 -6.22 1.26 10.24
CA ALA A 115 -5.58 2.31 9.47
C ALA A 115 -6.50 3.47 9.09
N PHE A 116 -7.81 3.25 8.98
CA PHE A 116 -8.79 4.33 8.81
C PHE A 116 -9.05 5.12 10.10
N ASN A 117 -8.92 4.50 11.25
CA ASN A 117 -9.20 5.11 12.56
C ASN A 117 -7.98 5.83 13.14
N ASP A 118 -6.79 5.31 12.85
CA ASP A 118 -5.52 5.94 13.17
C ASP A 118 -5.22 7.04 12.13
N SER A 119 -6.08 8.05 12.06
CA SER A 119 -5.68 9.26 11.36
C SER A 119 -4.40 9.73 12.02
N PRO A 120 -3.25 9.75 11.33
CA PRO A 120 -2.11 10.46 11.87
C PRO A 120 -2.57 11.90 12.04
N GLU A 121 -2.72 12.38 13.27
CA GLU A 121 -2.59 13.79 13.51
C GLU A 121 -1.23 14.12 12.92
N ILE A 122 -1.25 14.81 11.78
CA ILE A 122 -0.04 15.37 11.19
C ILE A 122 0.34 16.56 12.06
N GLU A 123 0.80 16.28 13.25
CA GLU A 123 1.93 17.02 13.75
C GLU A 123 3.03 16.70 12.76
N ASP A 124 3.49 17.72 12.06
CA ASP A 124 4.59 17.63 11.10
C ASP A 124 5.57 16.57 11.60
N PRO A 125 5.53 15.33 11.09
CA PRO A 125 6.37 14.34 11.67
C PRO A 125 7.76 14.73 11.27
N GLU A 126 8.53 15.24 12.23
CA GLU A 126 9.94 15.01 12.21
C GLU A 126 10.12 13.47 12.22
N PHE A 127 9.78 12.85 11.08
CA PHE A 127 10.32 11.52 10.82
C PHE A 127 11.83 11.72 10.86
N PRO A 128 12.52 11.18 11.85
CA PRO A 128 13.96 11.15 11.74
C PRO A 128 14.24 10.55 10.37
N PRO A 129 15.01 11.22 9.52
CA PRO A 129 15.30 10.70 8.20
C PRO A 129 15.71 9.23 8.39
N PRO A 130 15.20 8.30 7.59
CA PRO A 130 15.53 6.90 7.74
C PRO A 130 17.04 6.81 7.87
N SER A 131 17.51 6.10 8.88
CA SER A 131 18.96 5.97 9.07
C SER A 131 19.57 5.52 7.75
N LEU A 132 20.74 5.98 7.41
CA LEU A 132 21.46 5.53 6.21
C LEU A 132 21.45 4.00 6.08
N ALA A 133 21.49 3.30 7.21
CA ALA A 133 21.39 1.84 7.28
C ALA A 133 20.01 1.33 6.83
N SER A 134 18.91 1.98 7.22
CA SER A 134 17.56 1.58 6.81
C SER A 134 17.31 1.84 5.32
N ALA A 135 17.73 3.00 4.81
CA ALA A 135 17.62 3.33 3.38
C ALA A 135 18.47 2.38 2.51
N GLN A 136 19.68 2.04 2.96
CA GLN A 136 20.54 1.07 2.29
C GLN A 136 19.92 -0.33 2.30
N TRP A 137 19.31 -0.74 3.39
CA TRP A 137 18.66 -2.03 3.52
C TRP A 137 17.47 -2.15 2.56
N GLU A 138 16.59 -1.16 2.51
CA GLU A 138 15.48 -1.13 1.56
C GLU A 138 15.97 -1.19 0.11
N HIS A 139 17.01 -0.45 -0.22
CA HIS A 139 17.60 -0.47 -1.56
C HIS A 139 18.15 -1.85 -1.93
N ILE A 140 18.84 -2.50 -0.99
CA ILE A 140 19.36 -3.88 -1.17
C ILE A 140 18.20 -4.86 -1.40
N GLN A 141 17.14 -4.82 -0.61
CA GLN A 141 15.97 -5.68 -0.76
C GLN A 141 15.28 -5.49 -2.11
N ARG A 142 15.16 -4.25 -2.55
CA ARG A 142 14.57 -3.93 -3.86
C ARG A 142 15.38 -4.52 -5.00
N VAL A 143 16.68 -4.30 -5.01
CA VAL A 143 17.57 -4.81 -6.06
C VAL A 143 17.61 -6.34 -6.05
N LEU A 144 17.59 -6.95 -4.88
CA LEU A 144 17.54 -8.42 -4.75
C LEU A 144 16.23 -8.98 -5.32
N ALA A 145 15.10 -8.37 -5.03
CA ALA A 145 13.81 -8.76 -5.60
C ALA A 145 13.77 -8.59 -7.12
N ASP A 146 14.28 -7.49 -7.65
CA ASP A 146 14.39 -7.23 -9.10
C ASP A 146 15.36 -8.19 -9.80
N SER A 147 16.26 -8.79 -9.06
CA SER A 147 17.21 -9.80 -9.53
C SER A 147 16.70 -11.24 -9.35
N GLY A 148 15.42 -11.41 -8.97
CA GLY A 148 14.81 -12.74 -8.76
C GLY A 148 15.43 -13.53 -7.60
N GLY A 149 15.99 -12.87 -6.59
CA GLY A 149 16.71 -13.51 -5.49
C GLY A 149 18.16 -13.90 -5.81
N ASN A 150 18.66 -13.59 -7.01
CA ASN A 150 20.03 -13.89 -7.41
C ASN A 150 21.02 -12.92 -6.76
N ILE A 151 21.74 -13.39 -5.75
CA ILE A 151 22.71 -12.60 -4.97
C ILE A 151 23.85 -12.07 -5.85
N SER A 152 24.32 -12.83 -6.81
CA SER A 152 25.41 -12.41 -7.70
C SER A 152 25.00 -11.28 -8.61
N GLU A 153 23.81 -11.34 -9.18
CA GLU A 153 23.23 -10.29 -10.02
C GLU A 153 22.94 -9.03 -9.21
N ALA A 154 22.34 -9.17 -8.01
CA ALA A 154 22.08 -8.07 -7.11
C ALA A 154 23.35 -7.36 -6.67
N ALA A 155 24.41 -8.10 -6.32
CA ALA A 155 25.70 -7.54 -5.95
C ALA A 155 26.33 -6.73 -7.10
N ARG A 156 26.21 -7.23 -8.34
CA ARG A 156 26.68 -6.52 -9.53
C ARG A 156 25.92 -5.21 -9.75
N ARG A 157 24.60 -5.21 -9.62
CA ARG A 157 23.75 -4.00 -9.74
C ARG A 157 24.01 -2.98 -8.65
N LEU A 158 24.36 -3.44 -7.44
CA LEU A 158 24.70 -2.60 -6.29
C LEU A 158 26.15 -2.10 -6.31
N ASP A 159 26.96 -2.59 -7.25
CA ASP A 159 28.41 -2.31 -7.34
C ASP A 159 29.17 -2.64 -6.04
N ILE A 160 28.84 -3.76 -5.43
CA ILE A 160 29.48 -4.27 -4.22
C ILE A 160 29.92 -5.74 -4.41
N PRO A 161 30.98 -6.18 -3.72
CA PRO A 161 31.38 -7.59 -3.76
C PRO A 161 30.25 -8.51 -3.27
N ARG A 162 30.02 -9.64 -3.94
CA ARG A 162 29.04 -10.66 -3.54
C ARG A 162 29.16 -11.03 -2.05
N ARG A 163 30.37 -11.16 -1.56
CA ARG A 163 30.66 -11.49 -0.15
C ARG A 163 30.16 -10.43 0.81
N THR A 164 30.24 -9.16 0.44
CA THR A 164 29.70 -8.03 1.20
C THR A 164 28.19 -8.10 1.28
N LEU A 165 27.52 -8.38 0.16
CA LEU A 165 26.05 -8.52 0.13
C LEU A 165 25.60 -9.71 0.98
N GLN A 166 26.25 -10.87 0.87
CA GLN A 166 25.95 -12.04 1.70
C GLN A 166 26.08 -11.75 3.19
N ARG A 167 27.14 -11.04 3.62
CA ARG A 167 27.33 -10.63 5.01
C ARG A 167 26.23 -9.71 5.50
N LYS A 168 25.82 -8.72 4.68
CA LYS A 168 24.72 -7.79 5.01
C LYS A 168 23.39 -8.53 5.15
N LEU A 169 23.09 -9.48 4.28
CA LEU A 169 21.88 -10.29 4.34
C LEU A 169 21.83 -11.17 5.60
N LYS A 170 22.95 -11.74 6.00
CA LYS A 170 23.02 -12.54 7.25
C LYS A 170 22.85 -11.69 8.51
N LYS A 171 23.42 -10.48 8.54
CA LYS A 171 23.39 -9.60 9.73
C LYS A 171 21.99 -9.06 10.00
N ASN A 172 21.19 -8.83 8.96
CA ASN A 172 19.86 -8.23 9.03
C ASN A 172 18.73 -9.25 8.79
N ALA A 173 19.03 -10.53 8.71
CA ALA A 173 18.00 -11.57 8.70
C ALA A 173 17.29 -11.58 10.06
N PRO A 174 15.94 -11.62 10.08
CA PRO A 174 15.18 -11.72 11.32
C PRO A 174 15.45 -13.02 12.07
#